data_4752aeef4284e8992a3bc24e24605d31
#
_entry.id   4752aeef4284e8992a3bc24e24605d31
#
_cell.length_a   1.000
_cell.length_b   1.000
_cell.length_c   1.000
_cell.angle_alpha   90.00
_cell.angle_beta   90.00
_cell.angle_gamma   90.00
#
_symmetry.space_group_name_H-M   'P 1'
#
loop_
_entity.id
_entity.type
_entity.pdbx_description
1 polymer ?
#
loop_
_entity_poly.entity_id
_entity_poly.type
_entity_poly.pdbx_seq_one_letter_code
_entity_poly.pdbx_strand_id
1 'polypeptide(L)'
;MSKLITYIPLSSVERIELRVTNCRKTLSQVKAETKAHYVLNGGMWNPDGTPCPLLKVGGVMRSGTPWRAMGYAWDKGPDIHMTSEYEGADNFIAVTAIIASGKPVDKPSYGSAQGGKRGRSAIGLRGGSLALYCSSDGTDAATPEALRDELAGLGWASAVMLDGGGSSQCDFGGERITASRKVHNWICVYLKQAGQAPPEQEDKPMSKYIVTPSIGVNIRSGPGTGYGKVGAYPMGTVVDVLEERDGWGRTNKGWVSLAYLEAVEGPQ
;
A
#
# COMPACT_ATOMS: atom_id res chain seq x y z
N MET A 1 18.52 9.52 -14.02
CA MET A 1 17.14 9.92 -13.69
C MET A 1 17.11 10.51 -12.31
N SER A 2 16.33 11.57 -12.12
CA SER A 2 16.23 12.26 -10.83
C SER A 2 14.88 12.03 -10.13
N LYS A 3 13.88 11.45 -10.86
CA LYS A 3 12.56 11.08 -10.34
C LYS A 3 12.09 9.78 -10.99
N LEU A 4 11.54 8.87 -10.19
CA LEU A 4 10.94 7.61 -10.60
C LEU A 4 9.59 7.40 -9.91
N ILE A 5 8.61 6.94 -10.68
CA ILE A 5 7.29 6.53 -10.19
C ILE A 5 6.97 5.19 -10.83
N THR A 6 6.45 4.26 -10.04
CA THR A 6 5.99 2.98 -10.56
C THR A 6 4.65 2.59 -9.95
N TYR A 7 3.84 1.89 -10.75
CA TYR A 7 2.55 1.34 -10.37
C TYR A 7 2.58 -0.16 -10.57
N ILE A 8 2.41 -0.91 -9.50
CA ILE A 8 2.49 -2.37 -9.47
C ILE A 8 1.08 -2.90 -9.18
N PRO A 9 0.40 -3.58 -10.13
CA PRO A 9 -0.90 -4.17 -9.86
C PRO A 9 -0.83 -5.06 -8.61
N LEU A 10 -1.70 -4.83 -7.63
CA LEU A 10 -1.71 -5.62 -6.38
C LEU A 10 -1.89 -7.11 -6.68
N SER A 11 -2.63 -7.46 -7.74
CA SER A 11 -2.79 -8.84 -8.19
C SER A 11 -1.49 -9.52 -8.60
N SER A 12 -0.47 -8.76 -9.03
CA SER A 12 0.86 -9.27 -9.39
C SER A 12 1.84 -9.31 -8.22
N VAL A 13 1.48 -8.71 -7.09
CA VAL A 13 2.33 -8.72 -5.89
C VAL A 13 2.24 -10.10 -5.22
N GLU A 14 3.40 -10.74 -5.02
CA GLU A 14 3.52 -11.94 -4.20
C GLU A 14 3.57 -11.57 -2.71
N ARG A 15 4.50 -10.68 -2.36
CA ARG A 15 4.68 -10.19 -0.98
C ARG A 15 5.36 -8.84 -0.95
N ILE A 16 5.15 -8.14 0.16
CA ILE A 16 5.84 -6.90 0.52
C ILE A 16 6.58 -7.16 1.84
N GLU A 17 7.89 -6.93 1.86
CA GLU A 17 8.75 -7.14 3.03
C GLU A 17 9.30 -5.79 3.52
N LEU A 18 9.24 -5.57 4.84
CA LEU A 18 10.02 -4.53 5.51
C LEU A 18 11.36 -5.12 5.95
N ARG A 19 12.43 -4.73 5.27
CA ARG A 19 13.78 -5.21 5.56
C ARG A 19 14.51 -4.23 6.47
N VAL A 20 14.71 -4.60 7.73
CA VAL A 20 15.49 -3.81 8.69
C VAL A 20 16.98 -4.10 8.51
N THR A 21 17.79 -3.07 8.30
CA THR A 21 19.24 -3.16 8.10
C THR A 21 20.04 -2.35 9.10
N ASN A 22 19.39 -1.57 9.96
CA ASN A 22 20.01 -0.73 11.00
C ASN A 22 21.16 0.11 10.44
N CYS A 23 20.95 0.78 9.31
CA CYS A 23 21.93 1.63 8.62
C CYS A 23 23.25 0.91 8.25
N ARG A 24 23.20 -0.40 8.01
CA ARG A 24 24.43 -1.19 7.71
C ARG A 24 24.57 -1.53 6.22
N LYS A 25 23.49 -1.43 5.42
CA LYS A 25 23.48 -1.88 4.02
C LYS A 25 23.13 -0.76 3.06
N THR A 26 23.75 -0.80 1.89
CA THR A 26 23.42 0.05 0.75
C THR A 26 22.26 -0.55 -0.04
N LEU A 27 21.63 0.25 -0.91
CA LEU A 27 20.60 -0.21 -1.85
C LEU A 27 21.08 -1.44 -2.66
N SER A 28 22.29 -1.39 -3.21
CA SER A 28 22.84 -2.48 -4.02
C SER A 28 23.01 -3.77 -3.23
N GLN A 29 23.44 -3.68 -1.97
CA GLN A 29 23.55 -4.85 -1.09
C GLN A 29 22.17 -5.43 -0.75
N VAL A 30 21.19 -4.59 -0.42
CA VAL A 30 19.82 -5.05 -0.14
C VAL A 30 19.23 -5.71 -1.39
N LYS A 31 19.35 -5.08 -2.56
CA LYS A 31 18.88 -5.65 -3.82
C LYS A 31 19.54 -6.99 -4.15
N ALA A 32 20.85 -7.10 -3.94
CA ALA A 32 21.59 -8.35 -4.20
C ALA A 32 21.17 -9.49 -3.27
N GLU A 33 20.92 -9.20 -1.99
CA GLU A 33 20.52 -10.18 -0.99
C GLU A 33 19.05 -10.60 -1.12
N THR A 34 18.17 -9.64 -1.30
CA THR A 34 16.73 -9.91 -1.28
C THR A 34 16.21 -10.42 -2.61
N LYS A 35 16.86 -10.07 -3.72
CA LYS A 35 16.37 -10.31 -5.09
C LYS A 35 14.98 -9.71 -5.35
N ALA A 36 14.54 -8.76 -4.51
CA ALA A 36 13.26 -8.09 -4.67
C ALA A 36 13.17 -7.40 -6.04
N HIS A 37 12.01 -7.41 -6.66
CA HIS A 37 11.78 -6.75 -7.96
C HIS A 37 11.87 -5.23 -7.82
N TYR A 38 11.29 -4.68 -6.72
CA TYR A 38 11.36 -3.26 -6.40
C TYR A 38 11.89 -3.08 -4.98
N VAL A 39 12.74 -2.09 -4.80
CA VAL A 39 13.29 -1.70 -3.50
C VAL A 39 13.18 -0.19 -3.36
N LEU A 40 12.67 0.27 -2.22
CA LEU A 40 12.55 1.68 -1.85
C LEU A 40 13.06 1.86 -0.43
N ASN A 41 13.74 2.97 -0.14
CA ASN A 41 14.03 3.31 1.26
C ASN A 41 12.74 3.44 2.07
N GLY A 42 12.78 3.02 3.31
CA GLY A 42 11.62 3.02 4.19
C GLY A 42 11.51 4.26 5.07
N GLY A 43 11.08 4.05 6.32
CA GLY A 43 10.85 5.10 7.30
C GLY A 43 12.12 5.68 7.91
N MET A 44 11.94 6.74 8.66
CA MET A 44 12.99 7.47 9.36
C MET A 44 13.50 6.70 10.58
N TRP A 45 14.58 7.21 11.17
CA TRP A 45 15.14 6.71 12.43
C TRP A 45 15.76 7.86 13.23
N ASN A 46 15.82 7.66 14.54
CA ASN A 46 16.47 8.55 15.49
C ASN A 46 18.00 8.35 15.49
N PRO A 47 18.78 9.30 16.05
CA PRO A 47 20.22 9.15 16.18
C PRO A 47 20.69 7.92 16.97
N ASP A 48 19.86 7.40 17.87
CA ASP A 48 20.11 6.17 18.64
C ASP A 48 19.85 4.88 17.81
N GLY A 49 19.41 5.03 16.57
CA GLY A 49 19.10 3.92 15.66
C GLY A 49 17.69 3.34 15.80
N THR A 50 16.83 3.90 16.66
CA THR A 50 15.43 3.47 16.74
C THR A 50 14.62 4.03 15.58
N PRO A 51 13.76 3.22 14.93
CA PRO A 51 12.89 3.73 13.86
C PRO A 51 11.82 4.68 14.40
N CYS A 52 11.46 5.68 13.59
CA CYS A 52 10.39 6.63 13.88
C CYS A 52 9.60 7.04 12.62
N PRO A 53 8.36 7.50 12.73
CA PRO A 53 7.56 7.41 13.95
C PRO A 53 7.17 5.98 14.32
N LEU A 54 6.61 5.16 13.39
CA LEU A 54 6.19 3.80 13.70
C LEU A 54 6.67 2.80 12.65
N LEU A 55 7.24 1.72 13.13
CA LEU A 55 7.65 0.57 12.32
C LEU A 55 7.37 -0.73 13.07
N LYS A 56 6.53 -1.59 12.48
CA LYS A 56 6.26 -2.95 12.94
C LYS A 56 6.69 -3.93 11.85
N VAL A 57 7.40 -4.98 12.20
CA VAL A 57 7.95 -5.94 11.24
C VAL A 57 7.78 -7.35 11.80
N GLY A 58 7.05 -8.21 11.07
CA GLY A 58 6.80 -9.60 11.47
C GLY A 58 6.17 -9.71 12.84
N GLY A 59 5.13 -8.92 13.12
CA GLY A 59 4.42 -8.88 14.40
C GLY A 59 5.14 -8.12 15.52
N VAL A 60 6.40 -7.68 15.32
CA VAL A 60 7.21 -7.03 16.36
C VAL A 60 7.31 -5.52 16.13
N MET A 61 6.84 -4.72 17.11
CA MET A 61 7.05 -3.27 17.10
C MET A 61 8.55 -2.96 17.27
N ARG A 62 9.08 -2.19 16.34
CA ARG A 62 10.51 -1.79 16.31
C ARG A 62 10.73 -0.36 16.80
N SER A 63 9.72 0.50 16.70
CA SER A 63 9.74 1.87 17.22
C SER A 63 9.67 1.88 18.74
N GLY A 64 9.94 3.05 19.34
CA GLY A 64 9.71 3.28 20.76
C GLY A 64 8.24 3.20 21.16
N THR A 65 7.78 4.01 22.11
CA THR A 65 6.38 4.01 22.56
C THR A 65 5.44 4.28 21.38
N PRO A 66 4.56 3.34 21.01
CA PRO A 66 3.68 3.53 19.88
C PRO A 66 2.57 4.55 20.20
N TRP A 67 2.17 5.30 19.18
CA TRP A 67 0.97 6.15 19.23
C TRP A 67 0.17 5.96 17.95
N ARG A 68 -1.08 6.38 17.91
CA ARG A 68 -1.88 6.28 16.70
C ARG A 68 -1.39 7.25 15.63
N ALA A 69 -0.99 6.71 14.50
CA ALA A 69 -0.60 7.45 13.31
C ALA A 69 -1.13 6.73 12.07
N MET A 70 -1.58 7.49 11.08
CA MET A 70 -2.02 6.95 9.81
C MET A 70 -0.81 6.41 9.03
N GLY A 71 -0.87 5.14 8.67
CA GLY A 71 0.20 4.44 7.96
C GLY A 71 -0.34 3.32 7.09
N TYR A 72 0.54 2.44 6.64
CA TYR A 72 0.18 1.24 5.91
C TYR A 72 0.38 0.01 6.78
N ALA A 73 -0.66 -0.84 6.83
CA ALA A 73 -0.66 -2.15 7.48
C ALA A 73 -0.83 -3.25 6.44
N TRP A 74 -0.19 -4.40 6.66
CA TRP A 74 -0.37 -5.63 5.87
C TRP A 74 0.25 -6.83 6.59
N ASP A 75 -0.22 -8.03 6.26
CA ASP A 75 0.35 -9.28 6.73
C ASP A 75 1.27 -9.87 5.66
N LYS A 76 0.72 -10.15 4.50
CA LYS A 76 1.43 -10.63 3.32
C LYS A 76 0.92 -9.86 2.10
N GLY A 77 1.68 -9.79 1.06
CA GLY A 77 1.31 -9.38 -0.26
C GLY A 77 0.23 -8.30 -0.43
N PRO A 78 -0.83 -8.59 -1.19
CA PRO A 78 -1.72 -7.54 -1.71
C PRO A 78 -2.75 -6.98 -0.72
N ASP A 79 -2.75 -7.40 0.53
CA ASP A 79 -3.66 -6.93 1.59
C ASP A 79 -3.25 -5.58 2.18
N ILE A 80 -2.22 -4.94 1.66
CA ILE A 80 -1.76 -3.63 2.11
C ILE A 80 -2.86 -2.56 2.04
N HIS A 81 -3.11 -1.90 3.15
CA HIS A 81 -4.13 -0.86 3.28
C HIS A 81 -3.72 0.25 4.25
N MET A 82 -4.29 1.45 4.05
CA MET A 82 -4.02 2.58 4.94
C MET A 82 -4.93 2.53 6.17
N THR A 83 -4.34 2.61 7.34
CA THR A 83 -5.05 2.59 8.63
C THR A 83 -4.24 3.29 9.73
N SER A 84 -4.86 3.59 10.86
CA SER A 84 -4.19 3.95 12.12
C SER A 84 -4.13 2.78 13.11
N GLU A 85 -4.71 1.64 12.75
CA GLU A 85 -4.77 0.43 13.58
C GLU A 85 -3.74 -0.57 13.06
N TYR A 86 -2.76 -0.89 13.89
CA TYR A 86 -1.63 -1.75 13.52
C TYR A 86 -1.51 -2.99 14.40
N GLU A 87 -2.34 -3.11 15.43
CA GLU A 87 -2.22 -4.16 16.44
C GLU A 87 -2.35 -5.56 15.83
N GLY A 88 -3.31 -5.75 14.92
CA GLY A 88 -3.57 -7.03 14.25
C GLY A 88 -2.66 -7.34 13.07
N ALA A 89 -1.91 -6.37 12.54
CA ALA A 89 -1.10 -6.58 11.35
C ALA A 89 0.32 -7.06 11.69
N ASP A 90 0.91 -7.88 10.82
CA ASP A 90 2.32 -8.29 10.94
C ASP A 90 3.28 -7.14 10.60
N ASN A 91 2.92 -6.31 9.65
CA ASN A 91 3.76 -5.20 9.20
C ASN A 91 2.98 -3.89 9.26
N PHE A 92 3.67 -2.84 9.71
CA PHE A 92 3.14 -1.50 9.71
C PHE A 92 4.26 -0.47 9.51
N ILE A 93 4.00 0.52 8.68
CA ILE A 93 4.88 1.66 8.49
C ILE A 93 4.07 2.96 8.47
N ALA A 94 4.38 3.87 9.37
CA ALA A 94 3.81 5.21 9.37
C ALA A 94 4.94 6.22 9.56
N VAL A 95 4.99 7.20 8.66
CA VAL A 95 5.87 8.36 8.74
C VAL A 95 5.02 9.61 8.66
N THR A 96 4.67 10.09 7.47
CA THR A 96 3.78 11.23 7.30
C THR A 96 2.72 10.89 6.27
N ALA A 97 1.48 10.75 6.69
CA ALA A 97 0.37 10.62 5.76
C ALA A 97 0.16 11.94 5.02
N ILE A 98 0.17 11.90 3.69
CA ILE A 98 0.00 13.08 2.82
C ILE A 98 -1.24 13.00 1.94
N ILE A 99 -1.77 11.79 1.68
CA ILE A 99 -3.07 11.58 1.04
C ILE A 99 -3.81 10.51 1.85
N ALA A 100 -5.06 10.77 2.20
CA ALA A 100 -5.91 9.82 2.91
C ALA A 100 -7.33 9.85 2.33
N SER A 101 -7.94 8.67 2.12
CA SER A 101 -9.30 8.54 1.58
C SER A 101 -9.54 9.35 0.28
N GLY A 102 -8.55 9.34 -0.62
CA GLY A 102 -8.60 10.05 -1.90
C GLY A 102 -8.42 11.56 -1.82
N LYS A 103 -8.09 12.11 -0.65
CA LYS A 103 -7.95 13.56 -0.46
C LYS A 103 -6.55 13.91 0.05
N PRO A 104 -5.96 15.01 -0.43
CA PRO A 104 -4.76 15.58 0.17
C PRO A 104 -4.98 15.91 1.65
N VAL A 105 -3.99 15.61 2.49
CA VAL A 105 -4.00 16.04 3.90
C VAL A 105 -3.63 17.53 3.96
N ASP A 106 -4.51 18.37 4.46
CA ASP A 106 -4.31 19.83 4.45
C ASP A 106 -3.01 20.25 5.12
N LYS A 107 -2.75 19.71 6.31
CA LYS A 107 -1.54 19.96 7.10
C LYS A 107 -0.86 18.64 7.44
N PRO A 108 0.01 18.11 6.57
CA PRO A 108 0.79 16.92 6.89
C PRO A 108 1.62 17.13 8.17
N SER A 109 1.57 16.17 9.09
CA SER A 109 2.32 16.25 10.34
C SER A 109 3.76 15.79 10.14
N TYR A 110 4.71 16.70 10.23
CA TYR A 110 6.16 16.39 10.16
C TYR A 110 6.97 17.40 10.96
N GLY A 111 8.16 16.99 11.41
CA GLY A 111 9.09 17.89 12.08
C GLY A 111 9.84 18.80 11.11
N SER A 112 10.43 19.89 11.61
CA SER A 112 11.18 20.86 10.79
C SER A 112 12.29 20.22 9.95
N ALA A 113 12.91 19.17 10.46
CA ALA A 113 13.97 18.43 9.75
C ALA A 113 13.46 17.70 8.47
N GLN A 114 12.17 17.43 8.36
CA GLN A 114 11.58 16.80 7.18
C GLN A 114 10.99 17.81 6.17
N GLY A 115 10.84 19.05 6.58
CA GLY A 115 10.36 20.14 5.73
C GLY A 115 11.39 20.59 4.68
N GLY A 116 11.02 21.62 3.92
CA GLY A 116 11.85 22.21 2.87
C GLY A 116 11.97 21.34 1.61
N LYS A 117 12.71 21.82 0.63
CA LYS A 117 12.98 21.09 -0.62
C LYS A 117 14.04 20.02 -0.40
N ARG A 118 13.68 18.77 -0.57
CA ARG A 118 14.54 17.58 -0.40
C ARG A 118 14.15 16.49 -1.37
N GLY A 119 15.02 15.51 -1.60
CA GLY A 119 14.63 14.23 -2.20
C GLY A 119 13.47 13.62 -1.42
N ARG A 120 12.54 12.97 -2.11
CA ARG A 120 11.34 12.41 -1.52
C ARG A 120 11.14 10.95 -1.89
N SER A 121 10.60 10.20 -0.95
CA SER A 121 10.14 8.85 -1.17
C SER A 121 8.72 8.70 -0.61
N ALA A 122 7.88 7.95 -1.30
CA ALA A 122 6.52 7.68 -0.86
C ALA A 122 6.06 6.29 -1.29
N ILE A 123 5.19 5.72 -0.46
CA ILE A 123 4.39 4.53 -0.77
C ILE A 123 2.92 4.90 -0.75
N GLY A 124 2.13 4.31 -1.64
CA GLY A 124 0.71 4.61 -1.76
C GLY A 124 -0.09 3.59 -2.53
N LEU A 125 -1.38 3.89 -2.70
CA LEU A 125 -2.30 3.10 -3.49
C LEU A 125 -2.95 3.96 -4.57
N ARG A 126 -3.07 3.39 -5.79
CA ARG A 126 -3.74 4.02 -6.92
C ARG A 126 -4.41 2.97 -7.79
N GLY A 127 -5.74 3.04 -7.93
CA GLY A 127 -6.48 2.23 -8.90
C GLY A 127 -6.21 0.72 -8.84
N GLY A 128 -6.14 0.12 -7.62
CA GLY A 128 -5.82 -1.31 -7.46
C GLY A 128 -4.33 -1.64 -7.60
N SER A 129 -3.46 -0.64 -7.62
CA SER A 129 -2.00 -0.80 -7.69
C SER A 129 -1.33 -0.26 -6.43
N LEU A 130 -0.26 -0.93 -6.02
CA LEU A 130 0.76 -0.36 -5.15
C LEU A 130 1.53 0.70 -5.95
N ALA A 131 1.65 1.89 -5.38
CA ALA A 131 2.32 3.02 -6.01
C ALA A 131 3.58 3.37 -5.21
N LEU A 132 4.72 3.47 -5.88
CA LEU A 132 5.99 3.85 -5.28
C LEU A 132 6.55 5.09 -6.00
N TYR A 133 7.07 6.01 -5.21
CA TYR A 133 7.69 7.26 -5.67
C TYR A 133 9.06 7.44 -5.05
N CYS A 134 10.01 7.89 -5.84
CA CYS A 134 11.31 8.34 -5.36
C CYS A 134 11.80 9.51 -6.21
N SER A 135 12.29 10.58 -5.56
CA SER A 135 13.04 11.65 -6.23
C SER A 135 14.37 11.89 -5.51
N SER A 136 15.40 12.24 -6.29
CA SER A 136 16.73 12.51 -5.74
C SER A 136 16.75 13.82 -4.95
N ASP A 137 17.66 13.89 -3.98
CA ASP A 137 17.99 15.15 -3.32
C ASP A 137 18.73 16.05 -4.34
N GLY A 138 18.19 17.21 -4.63
CA GLY A 138 18.73 18.12 -5.66
C GLY A 138 17.71 18.51 -6.72
N THR A 139 17.85 18.05 -7.97
CA THR A 139 17.09 18.54 -9.13
C THR A 139 15.56 18.41 -8.98
N ASP A 140 15.10 17.29 -8.43
CA ASP A 140 13.67 17.03 -8.21
C ASP A 140 13.27 17.08 -6.73
N ALA A 141 14.04 17.84 -5.95
CA ALA A 141 13.74 18.07 -4.54
C ALA A 141 12.41 18.83 -4.38
N ALA A 142 11.54 18.33 -3.52
CA ALA A 142 10.21 18.87 -3.27
C ALA A 142 9.95 19.09 -1.78
N THR A 143 9.03 20.02 -1.45
CA THR A 143 8.47 20.10 -0.09
C THR A 143 7.46 18.97 0.12
N PRO A 144 7.09 18.62 1.37
CA PRO A 144 6.05 17.64 1.62
C PRO A 144 4.72 17.99 0.95
N GLU A 145 4.35 19.27 0.92
CA GLU A 145 3.13 19.76 0.28
C GLU A 145 3.20 19.63 -1.24
N ALA A 146 4.35 19.97 -1.85
CA ALA A 146 4.53 19.82 -3.29
C ALA A 146 4.46 18.34 -3.71
N LEU A 147 5.05 17.42 -2.91
CA LEU A 147 4.90 15.99 -3.13
C LEU A 147 3.44 15.56 -3.02
N ARG A 148 2.75 15.98 -1.95
CA ARG A 148 1.32 15.71 -1.74
C ARG A 148 0.49 16.10 -2.95
N ASP A 149 0.68 17.33 -3.43
CA ASP A 149 -0.11 17.91 -4.52
C ASP A 149 0.21 17.20 -5.85
N GLU A 150 1.48 16.83 -6.09
CA GLU A 150 1.89 16.03 -7.25
C GLU A 150 1.19 14.66 -7.23
N LEU A 151 1.26 13.93 -6.13
CA LEU A 151 0.67 12.58 -6.04
C LEU A 151 -0.86 12.62 -6.09
N ALA A 152 -1.49 13.64 -5.51
CA ALA A 152 -2.93 13.86 -5.63
C ALA A 152 -3.33 14.14 -7.09
N GLY A 153 -2.57 14.98 -7.80
CA GLY A 153 -2.76 15.24 -9.23
C GLY A 153 -2.59 13.99 -10.10
N LEU A 154 -1.76 13.05 -9.67
CA LEU A 154 -1.59 11.74 -10.30
C LEU A 154 -2.70 10.73 -9.94
N GLY A 155 -3.68 11.11 -9.11
CA GLY A 155 -4.81 10.28 -8.73
C GLY A 155 -4.49 9.19 -7.70
N TRP A 156 -3.51 9.40 -6.83
CA TRP A 156 -3.27 8.49 -5.72
C TRP A 156 -4.43 8.55 -4.73
N ALA A 157 -4.92 7.38 -4.32
CA ALA A 157 -6.02 7.27 -3.36
C ALA A 157 -5.54 7.40 -1.90
N SER A 158 -4.28 7.07 -1.66
CA SER A 158 -3.63 7.21 -0.36
C SER A 158 -2.12 7.27 -0.55
N ALA A 159 -1.41 7.98 0.35
CA ALA A 159 0.04 8.05 0.34
C ALA A 159 0.63 8.37 1.71
N VAL A 160 1.73 7.70 2.03
CA VAL A 160 2.64 8.02 3.14
C VAL A 160 3.97 8.47 2.56
N MET A 161 4.38 9.69 2.90
CA MET A 161 5.74 10.17 2.66
C MET A 161 6.68 9.45 3.63
N LEU A 162 7.75 8.89 3.09
CA LEU A 162 8.79 8.14 3.81
C LEU A 162 9.98 9.05 4.17
N ASP A 163 11.11 8.45 4.57
CA ASP A 163 12.33 9.21 4.78
C ASP A 163 12.83 9.82 3.48
N GLY A 164 13.36 11.04 3.58
CA GLY A 164 13.72 11.87 2.44
C GLY A 164 15.17 12.39 2.47
N GLY A 165 15.42 13.40 1.64
CA GLY A 165 16.76 13.99 1.48
C GLY A 165 17.77 12.97 1.01
N GLY A 166 18.95 12.96 1.60
CA GLY A 166 20.01 12.00 1.29
C GLY A 166 19.66 10.52 1.55
N SER A 167 18.47 10.21 2.08
CA SER A 167 17.97 8.85 2.24
C SER A 167 17.15 8.38 1.03
N SER A 168 16.68 9.29 0.18
CA SER A 168 15.86 8.95 -0.98
C SER A 168 16.65 8.13 -1.99
N GLN A 169 16.28 6.87 -2.14
CA GLN A 169 16.91 5.93 -3.06
C GLN A 169 15.99 4.75 -3.35
N CYS A 170 16.05 4.25 -4.58
CA CYS A 170 15.23 3.13 -5.02
C CYS A 170 15.88 2.33 -6.15
N ASP A 171 15.37 1.11 -6.35
CA ASP A 171 15.55 0.31 -7.55
C ASP A 171 14.17 -0.18 -7.99
N PHE A 172 13.65 0.38 -9.06
CA PHE A 172 12.34 0.06 -9.63
C PHE A 172 12.51 -0.73 -10.93
N GLY A 173 12.69 -2.06 -10.79
CA GLY A 173 12.85 -2.94 -11.93
C GLY A 173 14.15 -2.71 -12.73
N GLY A 174 15.20 -2.17 -12.10
CA GLY A 174 16.48 -1.86 -12.72
C GLY A 174 16.73 -0.36 -12.92
N GLU A 175 15.70 0.47 -12.96
CA GLU A 175 15.85 1.93 -12.92
C GLU A 175 16.13 2.38 -11.49
N ARG A 176 17.13 3.25 -11.31
CA ARG A 176 17.65 3.56 -9.97
C ARG A 176 17.80 5.04 -9.69
N ILE A 177 17.45 5.39 -8.45
CA ILE A 177 17.94 6.60 -7.78
C ILE A 177 18.82 6.11 -6.62
N THR A 178 20.08 6.54 -6.60
CA THR A 178 21.06 6.08 -5.63
C THR A 178 21.48 7.21 -4.71
N ALA A 179 21.76 6.87 -3.44
CA ALA A 179 22.37 7.74 -2.46
C ALA A 179 23.46 6.97 -1.70
N SER A 180 24.42 7.70 -1.15
CA SER A 180 25.49 7.09 -0.35
C SER A 180 25.06 6.68 1.05
N ARG A 181 23.96 7.25 1.55
CA ARG A 181 23.46 7.00 2.89
C ARG A 181 22.92 5.57 3.03
N LYS A 182 23.40 4.87 4.03
CA LYS A 182 22.80 3.59 4.46
C LYS A 182 21.61 3.91 5.34
N VAL A 183 20.42 3.37 4.97
CA VAL A 183 19.17 3.66 5.67
C VAL A 183 18.79 2.54 6.64
N HIS A 184 17.92 2.85 7.60
CA HIS A 184 17.55 1.91 8.66
C HIS A 184 16.73 0.73 8.13
N ASN A 185 15.77 0.99 7.25
CA ASN A 185 14.85 -0.02 6.74
C ASN A 185 14.48 0.25 5.27
N TRP A 186 14.00 -0.79 4.62
CA TRP A 186 13.67 -0.82 3.20
C TRP A 186 12.32 -1.48 2.98
N ILE A 187 11.61 -1.03 1.95
CA ILE A 187 10.43 -1.67 1.41
C ILE A 187 10.88 -2.48 0.20
N CYS A 188 10.69 -3.81 0.27
CA CYS A 188 11.07 -4.75 -0.77
C CYS A 188 9.80 -5.39 -1.33
N VAL A 189 9.54 -5.25 -2.64
CA VAL A 189 8.35 -5.81 -3.29
C VAL A 189 8.76 -6.94 -4.20
N TYR A 190 8.06 -8.06 -4.08
CA TYR A 190 8.27 -9.27 -4.88
C TYR A 190 7.04 -9.51 -5.73
N LEU A 191 7.26 -9.81 -6.99
CA LEU A 191 6.20 -10.19 -7.92
C LEU A 191 6.04 -11.70 -7.95
N LYS A 192 4.83 -12.15 -8.20
CA LYS A 192 4.56 -13.53 -8.58
C LYS A 192 5.41 -13.88 -9.80
N GLN A 193 6.00 -15.07 -9.81
CA GLN A 193 6.77 -15.51 -10.98
C GLN A 193 5.83 -15.65 -12.18
N ALA A 194 6.26 -15.17 -13.35
CA ALA A 194 5.55 -15.43 -14.59
C ALA A 194 5.54 -16.95 -14.82
N GLY A 195 4.37 -17.59 -14.74
CA GLY A 195 4.21 -19.05 -14.81
C GLY A 195 3.83 -19.72 -13.48
N GLN A 196 3.92 -19.07 -12.33
CA GLN A 196 3.06 -19.40 -11.23
C GLN A 196 1.71 -18.71 -11.51
N ALA A 197 0.86 -19.45 -12.22
CA ALA A 197 -0.56 -19.25 -12.03
C ALA A 197 -0.80 -19.12 -10.51
N PRO A 198 -1.70 -18.25 -10.03
CA PRO A 198 -2.17 -18.33 -8.65
C PRO A 198 -2.33 -19.83 -8.37
N PRO A 199 -2.01 -20.33 -7.13
CA PRO A 199 -2.35 -21.70 -6.85
C PRO A 199 -3.74 -21.86 -7.40
N GLU A 200 -3.91 -22.79 -8.34
CA GLU A 200 -5.18 -23.05 -8.99
C GLU A 200 -6.19 -23.03 -7.87
N GLN A 201 -6.82 -21.90 -7.63
CA GLN A 201 -8.16 -21.92 -7.12
C GLN A 201 -8.81 -22.72 -8.23
N GLU A 202 -9.07 -24.02 -7.93
CA GLU A 202 -9.96 -24.82 -8.75
C GLU A 202 -10.97 -23.83 -9.29
N ASP A 203 -11.08 -23.72 -10.61
CA ASP A 203 -12.04 -22.85 -11.28
C ASP A 203 -13.41 -23.17 -10.67
N LYS A 204 -13.64 -22.61 -9.48
CA LYS A 204 -14.97 -22.49 -8.96
C LYS A 204 -15.59 -21.52 -9.95
N PRO A 205 -16.52 -21.99 -10.79
CA PRO A 205 -17.11 -21.16 -11.83
C PRO A 205 -17.51 -19.85 -11.16
N MET A 206 -17.12 -18.72 -11.73
CA MET A 206 -17.46 -17.39 -11.21
C MET A 206 -18.92 -17.42 -10.83
N SER A 207 -19.22 -17.42 -9.54
CA SER A 207 -20.60 -17.53 -9.07
C SER A 207 -21.29 -16.23 -9.43
N LYS A 208 -22.29 -16.30 -10.30
CA LYS A 208 -23.16 -15.17 -10.62
C LYS A 208 -24.26 -15.11 -9.58
N TYR A 209 -24.52 -13.93 -9.09
CA TYR A 209 -25.58 -13.67 -8.15
C TYR A 209 -26.48 -12.56 -8.65
N ILE A 210 -27.76 -12.63 -8.29
CA ILE A 210 -28.74 -11.57 -8.53
C ILE A 210 -29.10 -10.89 -7.21
N VAL A 211 -29.17 -9.57 -7.22
CA VAL A 211 -29.58 -8.76 -6.07
C VAL A 211 -31.10 -8.91 -5.87
N THR A 212 -31.53 -9.41 -4.72
CA THR A 212 -32.96 -9.72 -4.45
C THR A 212 -33.73 -8.62 -3.71
N PRO A 213 -33.16 -7.82 -2.77
CA PRO A 213 -33.92 -6.81 -2.04
C PRO A 213 -34.39 -5.66 -2.92
N SER A 214 -35.65 -5.24 -2.75
CA SER A 214 -36.23 -4.10 -3.48
C SER A 214 -35.50 -2.78 -3.31
N ILE A 215 -34.80 -2.61 -2.18
CA ILE A 215 -33.96 -1.44 -1.88
C ILE A 215 -32.53 -1.58 -2.43
N GLY A 216 -32.21 -2.72 -3.07
CA GLY A 216 -30.87 -3.04 -3.52
C GLY A 216 -29.92 -3.47 -2.39
N VAL A 217 -28.63 -3.59 -2.69
CA VAL A 217 -27.58 -3.95 -1.74
C VAL A 217 -26.45 -2.92 -1.73
N ASN A 218 -25.98 -2.56 -0.54
CA ASN A 218 -24.87 -1.64 -0.40
C ASN A 218 -23.55 -2.32 -0.78
N ILE A 219 -22.71 -1.59 -1.51
CA ILE A 219 -21.32 -1.95 -1.77
C ILE A 219 -20.46 -1.30 -0.70
N ARG A 220 -19.54 -2.06 -0.09
CA ARG A 220 -18.66 -1.60 0.97
C ARG A 220 -17.19 -1.76 0.59
N SER A 221 -16.32 -1.01 1.24
CA SER A 221 -14.87 -1.07 1.02
C SER A 221 -14.20 -2.34 1.56
N GLY A 222 -14.93 -3.17 2.34
CA GLY A 222 -14.44 -4.42 2.91
C GLY A 222 -15.58 -5.34 3.34
N PRO A 223 -15.28 -6.61 3.74
CA PRO A 223 -16.26 -7.63 4.08
C PRO A 223 -16.81 -7.40 5.50
N GLY A 224 -17.83 -6.57 5.64
CA GLY A 224 -18.47 -6.31 6.92
C GLY A 224 -19.27 -5.01 6.98
N THR A 225 -20.20 -4.91 7.92
CA THR A 225 -21.05 -3.73 8.11
C THR A 225 -20.29 -2.53 8.66
N GLY A 226 -19.14 -2.74 9.30
CA GLY A 226 -18.25 -1.70 9.80
C GLY A 226 -17.47 -0.96 8.71
N TYR A 227 -17.39 -1.52 7.50
CA TYR A 227 -16.68 -0.86 6.38
C TYR A 227 -17.54 0.21 5.71
N GLY A 228 -16.89 1.26 5.24
CA GLY A 228 -17.55 2.39 4.58
C GLY A 228 -18.36 1.97 3.34
N LYS A 229 -19.52 2.60 3.16
CA LYS A 229 -20.34 2.42 1.96
C LYS A 229 -19.69 3.17 0.80
N VAL A 230 -19.40 2.45 -0.30
CA VAL A 230 -18.78 3.00 -1.52
C VAL A 230 -19.73 3.04 -2.72
N GLY A 231 -20.93 2.46 -2.59
CA GLY A 231 -21.95 2.44 -3.63
C GLY A 231 -23.13 1.53 -3.26
N ALA A 232 -23.95 1.21 -4.25
CA ALA A 232 -25.03 0.23 -4.15
C ALA A 232 -25.32 -0.41 -5.51
N TYR A 233 -25.83 -1.63 -5.49
CA TYR A 233 -26.44 -2.29 -6.65
C TYR A 233 -27.96 -2.29 -6.49
N PRO A 234 -28.72 -1.90 -7.52
CA PRO A 234 -30.17 -2.02 -7.53
C PRO A 234 -30.63 -3.48 -7.50
N MET A 235 -31.89 -3.72 -7.10
CA MET A 235 -32.56 -5.02 -7.25
C MET A 235 -32.49 -5.50 -8.71
N GLY A 236 -32.31 -6.78 -8.90
CA GLY A 236 -32.24 -7.42 -10.22
C GLY A 236 -30.86 -7.28 -10.90
N THR A 237 -29.93 -6.57 -10.32
CA THR A 237 -28.56 -6.51 -10.87
C THR A 237 -27.90 -7.87 -10.74
N VAL A 238 -27.38 -8.41 -11.84
CA VAL A 238 -26.53 -9.59 -11.82
C VAL A 238 -25.09 -9.13 -11.55
N VAL A 239 -24.46 -9.73 -10.55
CA VAL A 239 -23.09 -9.42 -10.13
C VAL A 239 -22.22 -10.67 -10.18
N ASP A 240 -20.99 -10.50 -10.64
CA ASP A 240 -19.96 -11.53 -10.57
C ASP A 240 -19.27 -11.43 -9.20
N VAL A 241 -19.37 -12.48 -8.39
CA VAL A 241 -18.65 -12.60 -7.11
C VAL A 241 -17.34 -13.30 -7.39
N LEU A 242 -16.25 -12.58 -7.14
CA LEU A 242 -14.87 -12.97 -7.42
C LEU A 242 -14.19 -13.66 -6.23
N GLU A 243 -14.73 -13.45 -5.02
CA GLU A 243 -14.23 -13.99 -3.76
C GLU A 243 -15.34 -13.97 -2.73
N GLU A 244 -15.45 -15.01 -1.91
CA GLU A 244 -16.38 -15.08 -0.78
C GLU A 244 -15.60 -15.14 0.53
N ARG A 245 -15.99 -14.28 1.49
CA ARG A 245 -15.37 -14.23 2.81
C ARG A 245 -16.39 -13.84 3.87
N ASP A 246 -16.55 -14.67 4.90
CA ASP A 246 -17.41 -14.39 6.07
C ASP A 246 -18.84 -13.94 5.72
N GLY A 247 -19.45 -14.55 4.69
CA GLY A 247 -20.79 -14.19 4.20
C GLY A 247 -20.85 -12.92 3.34
N TRP A 248 -19.68 -12.43 2.87
CA TRP A 248 -19.54 -11.32 1.94
C TRP A 248 -18.94 -11.79 0.62
N GLY A 249 -19.44 -11.24 -0.48
CA GLY A 249 -18.93 -11.46 -1.82
C GLY A 249 -18.19 -10.24 -2.34
N ARG A 250 -16.97 -10.41 -2.83
CA ARG A 250 -16.21 -9.35 -3.49
C ARG A 250 -16.59 -9.25 -4.96
N THR A 251 -17.04 -8.10 -5.38
CA THR A 251 -17.30 -7.75 -6.77
C THR A 251 -16.22 -6.80 -7.30
N ASN A 252 -16.27 -6.45 -8.57
CA ASN A 252 -15.38 -5.45 -9.18
C ASN A 252 -15.53 -4.03 -8.60
N LYS A 253 -16.64 -3.75 -7.86
CA LYS A 253 -16.90 -2.44 -7.23
C LYS A 253 -16.69 -2.42 -5.71
N GLY A 254 -16.45 -3.59 -5.09
CA GLY A 254 -16.29 -3.74 -3.66
C GLY A 254 -17.06 -4.91 -3.09
N TRP A 255 -17.30 -4.93 -1.80
CA TRP A 255 -17.89 -6.04 -1.07
C TRP A 255 -19.40 -5.86 -0.88
N VAL A 256 -20.15 -6.93 -1.10
CA VAL A 256 -21.60 -7.00 -0.90
C VAL A 256 -21.93 -8.18 0.02
N SER A 257 -22.96 -8.04 0.84
CA SER A 257 -23.39 -9.16 1.69
C SER A 257 -24.12 -10.21 0.84
N LEU A 258 -23.65 -11.46 0.90
CA LEU A 258 -24.24 -12.59 0.20
C LEU A 258 -25.67 -12.91 0.70
N ALA A 259 -26.02 -12.50 1.92
CA ALA A 259 -27.37 -12.65 2.46
C ALA A 259 -28.46 -11.91 1.65
N TYR A 260 -28.06 -10.98 0.78
CA TYR A 260 -28.95 -10.22 -0.09
C TYR A 260 -28.81 -10.59 -1.57
N LEU A 261 -28.17 -11.71 -1.83
CA LEU A 261 -27.92 -12.21 -3.17
C LEU A 261 -28.45 -13.63 -3.32
N GLU A 262 -28.98 -13.95 -4.48
CA GLU A 262 -29.37 -15.30 -4.86
C GLU A 262 -28.47 -15.79 -6.00
N ALA A 263 -27.95 -17.01 -5.88
CA ALA A 263 -27.10 -17.59 -6.92
C ALA A 263 -27.88 -17.77 -8.22
N VAL A 264 -27.31 -17.35 -9.34
CA VAL A 264 -27.85 -17.59 -10.67
C VAL A 264 -27.21 -18.88 -11.17
N GLU A 265 -28.03 -19.96 -11.26
CA GLU A 265 -27.58 -21.21 -11.88
C GLU A 265 -27.24 -20.94 -13.34
N GLY A 266 -25.99 -21.23 -13.74
CA GLY A 266 -25.61 -21.20 -15.16
C GLY A 266 -26.32 -22.31 -15.92
N PRO A 267 -26.51 -22.17 -17.25
CA PRO A 267 -27.05 -23.26 -18.05
C PRO A 267 -26.15 -24.49 -17.94
N GLN A 268 -26.75 -25.64 -17.63
CA GLN A 268 -26.09 -26.96 -17.65
C GLN A 268 -25.65 -27.32 -19.05
#